data_608cc2d8649b0d890971d1adb671be0d
#
_entry.id   608cc2d8649b0d890971d1adb671be0d
#
_cell.length_a   1.000
_cell.length_b   1.000
_cell.length_c   1.000
_cell.angle_alpha   90.00
_cell.angle_beta   90.00
_cell.angle_gamma   90.00
#
_symmetry.space_group_name_H-M   'P 1'
#
loop_
_entity.id
_entity.type
_entity.pdbx_description
1 polymer ?
#
loop_
_entity_poly.entity_id
_entity_poly.type
_entity_poly.pdbx_seq_one_letter_code
_entity_poly.pdbx_strand_id
1 'polypeptide(L)'
;MFQTIALSFLAGLMGTNALPHLIKGLVGEEFPNVLGNSPLRNALAGATGILLTGLFVLWADMPSHPLTAAISIAIGTYVMAIFHGLRGAFWLNTAAGRPNPATQASQGTQSS
;
A
#
# COMPACT_ATOMS: atom_id res chain seq x y z
N MET A 1 -10.56 -11.81 19.69
CA MET A 1 -11.44 -11.10 18.72
C MET A 1 -10.87 -9.76 18.30
N PHE A 2 -10.56 -8.85 19.23
CA PHE A 2 -9.96 -7.55 18.88
C PHE A 2 -8.63 -7.69 18.14
N GLN A 3 -7.75 -8.57 18.59
CA GLN A 3 -6.47 -8.84 17.95
C GLN A 3 -6.67 -9.30 16.49
N THR A 4 -7.61 -10.21 16.25
CA THR A 4 -7.92 -10.70 14.90
C THR A 4 -8.43 -9.57 14.01
N ILE A 5 -9.36 -8.76 14.49
CA ILE A 5 -9.90 -7.61 13.75
C ILE A 5 -8.78 -6.63 13.37
N ALA A 6 -8.00 -6.17 14.37
CA ALA A 6 -6.97 -5.16 14.17
C ALA A 6 -5.86 -5.64 13.22
N LEU A 7 -5.30 -6.82 13.47
CA LEU A 7 -4.17 -7.33 12.70
C LEU A 7 -4.58 -7.80 11.30
N SER A 8 -5.78 -8.35 11.15
CA SER A 8 -6.32 -8.71 9.84
C SER A 8 -6.61 -7.47 8.99
N PHE A 9 -7.19 -6.43 9.60
CA PHE A 9 -7.39 -5.15 8.92
C PHE A 9 -6.04 -4.55 8.46
N LEU A 10 -5.05 -4.52 9.35
CA LEU A 10 -3.71 -4.02 9.01
C LEU A 10 -3.03 -4.87 7.94
N ALA A 11 -3.24 -6.18 7.93
CA ALA A 11 -2.73 -7.06 6.87
C ALA A 11 -3.31 -6.68 5.50
N GLY A 12 -4.62 -6.50 5.42
CA GLY A 12 -5.28 -6.06 4.19
C GLY A 12 -4.82 -4.67 3.73
N LEU A 13 -4.74 -3.74 4.66
CA LEU A 13 -4.30 -2.37 4.42
C LEU A 13 -2.85 -2.33 3.91
N MET A 14 -1.94 -2.96 4.64
CA MET A 14 -0.50 -2.95 4.35
C MET A 14 -0.16 -3.75 3.11
N GLY A 15 -0.76 -4.93 2.92
CA GLY A 15 -0.52 -5.77 1.74
C GLY A 15 -0.94 -5.06 0.46
N THR A 16 -2.10 -4.43 0.46
CA THR A 16 -2.59 -3.66 -0.68
C THR A 16 -1.73 -2.42 -0.93
N ASN A 17 -1.29 -1.72 0.13
CA ASN A 17 -0.38 -0.59 0.00
C ASN A 17 0.99 -0.99 -0.56
N ALA A 18 1.47 -2.17 -0.22
CA ALA A 18 2.77 -2.66 -0.68
C ALA A 18 2.80 -2.91 -2.19
N LEU A 19 1.67 -3.31 -2.79
CA LEU A 19 1.61 -3.75 -4.18
C LEU A 19 2.05 -2.68 -5.20
N PRO A 20 1.52 -1.44 -5.21
CA PRO A 20 1.96 -0.46 -6.21
C PRO A 20 3.44 -0.10 -6.07
N HIS A 21 3.96 -0.03 -4.85
CA HIS A 21 5.38 0.23 -4.61
C HIS A 21 6.25 -0.92 -5.12
N LEU A 22 5.89 -2.16 -4.79
CA LEU A 22 6.62 -3.35 -5.22
C LEU A 22 6.60 -3.49 -6.74
N ILE A 23 5.41 -3.39 -7.36
CA ILE A 23 5.23 -3.56 -8.81
C ILE A 23 6.02 -2.48 -9.56
N LYS A 24 5.86 -1.22 -9.20
CA LYS A 24 6.57 -0.11 -9.85
C LYS A 24 8.08 -0.24 -9.66
N GLY A 25 8.53 -0.54 -8.45
CA GLY A 25 9.95 -0.73 -8.16
C GLY A 25 10.57 -1.87 -8.95
N LEU A 26 9.90 -3.02 -9.05
CA LEU A 26 10.41 -4.20 -9.76
C LEU A 26 10.51 -3.99 -11.27
N VAL A 27 9.65 -3.16 -11.86
CA VAL A 27 9.72 -2.85 -13.30
C VAL A 27 10.58 -1.62 -13.60
N GLY A 28 11.23 -1.04 -12.59
CA GLY A 28 12.14 0.09 -12.75
C GLY A 28 11.45 1.43 -12.97
N GLU A 29 10.21 1.59 -12.53
CA GLU A 29 9.44 2.82 -12.64
C GLU A 29 9.37 3.56 -11.31
N GLU A 30 9.35 4.89 -11.39
CA GLU A 30 9.10 5.73 -10.23
C GLU A 30 7.63 5.66 -9.80
N PHE A 31 7.40 5.78 -8.49
CA PHE A 31 6.08 5.90 -7.91
C PHE A 31 6.15 6.78 -6.66
N PRO A 32 5.11 7.58 -6.37
CA PRO A 32 5.12 8.46 -5.20
C PRO A 32 5.31 7.68 -3.91
N ASN A 33 6.37 8.01 -3.18
CA ASN A 33 6.70 7.41 -1.90
C ASN A 33 7.33 8.50 -1.02
N VAL A 34 6.81 8.67 0.19
CA VAL A 34 7.32 9.68 1.13
C VAL A 34 8.79 9.43 1.53
N LEU A 35 9.28 8.20 1.35
CA LEU A 35 10.68 7.83 1.59
C LEU A 35 11.57 8.04 0.35
N GLY A 36 11.01 8.45 -0.77
CA GLY A 36 11.68 8.70 -2.04
C GLY A 36 11.04 7.92 -3.19
N ASN A 37 10.95 8.56 -4.36
CA ASN A 37 10.19 8.05 -5.51
C ASN A 37 10.94 7.05 -6.39
N SER A 38 12.23 6.79 -6.12
CA SER A 38 13.06 5.93 -6.98
C SER A 38 12.53 4.51 -7.05
N PRO A 39 12.79 3.78 -8.16
CA PRO A 39 12.41 2.38 -8.28
C PRO A 39 12.95 1.51 -7.15
N LEU A 40 14.22 1.69 -6.76
CA LEU A 40 14.82 0.92 -5.67
C LEU A 40 14.11 1.17 -4.34
N ARG A 41 13.82 2.42 -4.01
CA ARG A 41 13.12 2.76 -2.75
C ARG A 41 11.71 2.19 -2.73
N ASN A 42 11.02 2.20 -3.86
CA ASN A 42 9.70 1.59 -3.99
C ASN A 42 9.76 0.07 -3.88
N ALA A 43 10.72 -0.59 -4.52
CA ALA A 43 10.89 -2.04 -4.42
C ALA A 43 11.15 -2.46 -2.97
N LEU A 44 12.05 -1.75 -2.26
CA LEU A 44 12.37 -2.03 -0.87
C LEU A 44 11.19 -1.74 0.07
N ALA A 45 10.47 -0.65 -0.15
CA ALA A 45 9.27 -0.32 0.62
C ALA A 45 8.18 -1.36 0.42
N GLY A 46 7.96 -1.79 -0.83
CA GLY A 46 7.00 -2.84 -1.15
C GLY A 46 7.37 -4.18 -0.51
N ALA A 47 8.62 -4.59 -0.62
CA ALA A 47 9.12 -5.82 0.02
C ALA A 47 8.94 -5.77 1.54
N THR A 48 9.26 -4.64 2.17
CA THR A 48 9.05 -4.44 3.62
C THR A 48 7.58 -4.51 3.97
N GLY A 49 6.70 -3.92 3.16
CA GLY A 49 5.25 -3.99 3.35
C GLY A 49 4.72 -5.42 3.26
N ILE A 50 5.22 -6.24 2.34
CA ILE A 50 4.87 -7.67 2.25
C ILE A 50 5.34 -8.43 3.50
N LEU A 51 6.55 -8.17 3.97
CA LEU A 51 7.07 -8.77 5.21
C LEU A 51 6.17 -8.42 6.41
N LEU A 52 5.83 -7.14 6.58
CA LEU A 52 4.94 -6.70 7.65
C LEU A 52 3.55 -7.33 7.55
N THR A 53 3.01 -7.45 6.34
CA THR A 53 1.75 -8.15 6.09
C THR A 53 1.81 -9.59 6.59
N GLY A 54 2.89 -10.32 6.27
CA GLY A 54 3.12 -11.67 6.76
C GLY A 54 3.14 -11.75 8.28
N LEU A 55 3.79 -10.81 8.95
CA LEU A 55 3.82 -10.74 10.41
C LEU A 55 2.44 -10.46 11.01
N PHE A 56 1.66 -9.56 10.42
CA PHE A 56 0.28 -9.30 10.86
C PHE A 56 -0.59 -10.55 10.72
N VAL A 57 -0.48 -11.26 9.59
CA VAL A 57 -1.20 -12.52 9.37
C VAL A 57 -0.82 -13.56 10.43
N LEU A 58 0.48 -13.68 10.72
CA LEU A 58 0.99 -14.65 11.69
C LEU A 58 0.41 -14.41 13.10
N TRP A 59 0.26 -13.14 13.48
CA TRP A 59 -0.20 -12.76 14.83
C TRP A 59 -1.70 -12.50 14.93
N ALA A 60 -2.44 -12.57 13.84
CA ALA A 60 -3.86 -12.23 13.82
C ALA A 60 -4.77 -13.30 14.43
N ASP A 61 -4.26 -14.50 14.70
CA ASP A 61 -5.06 -15.63 15.18
C ASP A 61 -6.29 -15.91 14.29
N MET A 62 -6.07 -15.90 12.99
CA MET A 62 -7.14 -16.08 12.00
C MET A 62 -7.87 -17.42 12.12
N PRO A 63 -7.20 -18.55 12.45
CA PRO A 63 -7.89 -19.82 12.57
C PRO A 63 -8.97 -19.84 13.65
N SER A 64 -8.83 -19.03 14.70
CA SER A 64 -9.82 -18.95 15.77
C SER A 64 -11.06 -18.13 15.40
N HIS A 65 -10.92 -17.22 14.43
CA HIS A 65 -11.96 -16.29 13.99
C HIS A 65 -11.93 -16.09 12.47
N PRO A 66 -12.12 -17.14 11.67
CA PRO A 66 -11.83 -17.11 10.23
C PRO A 66 -12.72 -16.12 9.45
N LEU A 67 -14.01 -16.06 9.77
CA LEU A 67 -14.93 -15.13 9.08
C LEU A 67 -14.62 -13.67 9.43
N THR A 68 -14.38 -13.40 10.71
CA THR A 68 -14.00 -12.07 11.19
C THR A 68 -12.68 -11.61 10.53
N ALA A 69 -11.70 -12.51 10.44
CA ALA A 69 -10.44 -12.27 9.77
C ALA A 69 -10.65 -11.90 8.29
N ALA A 70 -11.44 -12.72 7.57
CA ALA A 70 -11.70 -12.49 6.15
C ALA A 70 -12.38 -11.14 5.90
N ILE A 71 -13.39 -10.78 6.70
CA ILE A 71 -14.09 -9.50 6.58
C ILE A 71 -13.13 -8.34 6.89
N SER A 72 -12.32 -8.45 7.93
CA SER A 72 -11.37 -7.41 8.32
C SER A 72 -10.28 -7.18 7.26
N ILE A 73 -9.74 -8.25 6.68
CA ILE A 73 -8.80 -8.17 5.54
C ILE A 73 -9.47 -7.44 4.36
N ALA A 74 -10.69 -7.84 4.01
CA ALA A 74 -11.42 -7.24 2.90
C ALA A 74 -11.62 -5.74 3.12
N ILE A 75 -12.04 -5.31 4.30
CA ILE A 75 -12.20 -3.89 4.63
C ILE A 75 -10.89 -3.13 4.48
N GLY A 76 -9.79 -3.63 5.05
CA GLY A 76 -8.46 -3.02 4.91
C GLY A 76 -8.01 -2.92 3.46
N THR A 77 -8.23 -3.96 2.67
CA THR A 77 -7.92 -4.00 1.24
C THR A 77 -8.71 -2.94 0.46
N TYR A 78 -10.03 -2.87 0.66
CA TYR A 78 -10.87 -1.87 -0.02
C TYR A 78 -10.50 -0.44 0.38
N VAL A 79 -10.26 -0.18 1.65
CA VAL A 79 -9.83 1.15 2.12
C VAL A 79 -8.58 1.60 1.38
N MET A 80 -7.56 0.74 1.30
CA MET A 80 -6.30 1.09 0.65
C MET A 80 -6.43 1.14 -0.88
N ALA A 81 -7.24 0.26 -1.47
CA ALA A 81 -7.51 0.30 -2.92
C ALA A 81 -8.17 1.63 -3.32
N ILE A 82 -9.16 2.10 -2.54
CA ILE A 82 -9.80 3.40 -2.77
C ILE A 82 -8.79 4.54 -2.63
N PHE A 83 -7.96 4.51 -1.57
CA PHE A 83 -6.91 5.50 -1.36
C PHE A 83 -5.99 5.62 -2.58
N HIS A 84 -5.45 4.51 -3.08
CA HIS A 84 -4.58 4.52 -4.25
C HIS A 84 -5.34 4.87 -5.54
N GLY A 85 -6.57 4.36 -5.70
CA GLY A 85 -7.40 4.65 -6.87
C GLY A 85 -7.77 6.14 -6.98
N LEU A 86 -7.87 6.85 -5.87
CA LEU A 86 -8.05 8.30 -5.81
C LEU A 86 -6.72 9.08 -5.83
N ARG A 87 -5.60 8.44 -6.23
CA ARG A 87 -4.26 9.04 -6.28
C ARG A 87 -3.74 9.49 -4.91
N GLY A 88 -4.08 8.75 -3.87
CA GLY A 88 -3.71 9.08 -2.49
C GLY A 88 -2.20 9.18 -2.27
N ALA A 89 -1.38 8.35 -2.94
CA ALA A 89 0.06 8.41 -2.84
C ALA A 89 0.63 9.75 -3.37
N PHE A 90 0.07 10.26 -4.46
CA PHE A 90 0.41 11.58 -5.02
C PHE A 90 0.00 12.69 -4.07
N TRP A 91 -1.20 12.62 -3.55
CA TRP A 91 -1.71 13.57 -2.56
C TRP A 91 -0.84 13.59 -1.30
N LEU A 92 -0.46 12.42 -0.80
CA LEU A 92 0.35 12.28 0.41
C LEU A 92 1.74 12.91 0.22
N ASN A 93 2.39 12.67 -0.93
CA ASN A 93 3.65 13.32 -1.26
C ASN A 93 3.52 14.84 -1.29
N THR A 94 2.47 15.36 -1.93
CA THR A 94 2.19 16.79 -1.99
C THR A 94 1.96 17.35 -0.59
N ALA A 95 1.13 16.69 0.23
CA ALA A 95 0.85 17.12 1.60
C ALA A 95 2.10 17.09 2.50
N ALA A 96 3.03 16.15 2.25
CA ALA A 96 4.31 16.05 2.96
C ALA A 96 5.41 16.98 2.41
N GLY A 97 5.11 17.81 1.41
CA GLY A 97 6.10 18.68 0.77
C GLY A 97 7.12 17.92 -0.09
N ARG A 98 6.77 16.73 -0.57
CA ARG A 98 7.63 15.87 -1.40
C ARG A 98 7.26 15.99 -2.86
N PRO A 99 8.24 15.90 -3.79
CA PRO A 99 7.95 15.93 -5.22
C PRO A 99 7.28 14.63 -5.68
N ASN A 100 6.40 14.74 -6.68
CA ASN A 100 5.86 13.60 -7.41
C ASN A 100 6.75 13.25 -8.62
N PRO A 101 6.68 11.99 -9.13
CA PRO A 101 7.43 11.60 -10.31
C PRO A 101 7.09 12.46 -11.53
N ALA A 102 8.10 12.96 -12.25
CA ALA A 102 7.95 13.87 -13.40
C ALA A 102 7.19 13.22 -14.57
N THR A 103 7.42 11.93 -14.81
CA THR A 103 6.76 11.16 -15.89
C THR A 103 5.25 11.08 -15.74
N GLN A 104 4.74 11.16 -14.52
CA GLN A 104 3.30 11.09 -14.27
C GLN A 104 2.63 12.47 -14.27
N ALA A 105 3.38 13.53 -14.03
CA ALA A 105 2.90 14.89 -14.21
C ALA A 105 2.64 15.20 -15.71
N SER A 106 3.48 14.67 -16.61
CA SER A 106 3.32 14.84 -18.05
C SER A 106 2.15 14.02 -18.63
N GLN A 107 1.83 12.86 -18.05
CA GLN A 107 0.68 12.05 -18.47
C GLN A 107 -0.65 12.69 -18.07
N GLY A 108 -0.70 13.40 -16.95
CA GLY A 108 -1.89 14.14 -16.52
C GLY A 108 -2.25 15.31 -17.43
N THR A 109 -1.28 15.90 -18.13
CA THR A 109 -1.51 16.98 -19.09
C THR A 109 -1.87 16.49 -20.48
N GLN A 110 -1.57 15.23 -20.82
CA GLN A 110 -1.91 14.63 -22.13
C GLN A 110 -3.32 14.03 -22.17
N SER A 111 -3.94 13.76 -21.01
CA SER A 111 -5.29 13.19 -20.93
C SER A 111 -6.39 14.25 -20.76
N SER A 112 -6.04 15.48 -20.74
CA SER A 112 -6.93 16.63 -20.75
C SER A 112 -6.88 17.33 -22.11
#